data_77e002b99c8e91083535b384ad0461cd
#
_entry.id   77e002b99c8e91083535b384ad0461cd
#
_cell.length_a   1.000
_cell.length_b   1.000
_cell.length_c   1.000
_cell.angle_alpha   90.00
_cell.angle_beta   90.00
_cell.angle_gamma   90.00
#
_symmetry.space_group_name_H-M   'P 1'
#
loop_
_entity.id
_entity.type
_entity.pdbx_description
1 polymer ?
#
loop_
_entity_poly.entity_id
_entity_poly.type
_entity_poly.pdbx_seq_one_letter_code
_entity_poly.pdbx_strand_id
1 'polypeptide(L)'
;MVDLARLRDIDVFARTLVGHALWPHQLEVARSTARYRVICAGRQVGKSRLLAILSLHEAFVKAGALVLIISAGEVAAQRLLEDVAALAQASPLLRGSVVDETKSQVTLSNGSTILSVPASQRQIRGWAIDLLIVDEAAFIDPDIWRAAEPAIIARPGSRILLCSTPWGARDHFFRVLWQRGMDRPDEMTAAWHWPSSTSPLVDQALLEEIRARETDTYFRREFLAEWTDESGAYFTDREIDDAVADYRLLSPEEVVREGAAGSYAVAAGVDWGMARDAQSLCLVAALDDRGLNGAGEGLRYFVPYLEFRYRCGYGEWINRVVEVARGYELRVVASETNGVGAYPTEDLRQRLYAAQTGAHVFPVWTDVRRKQSGFGKIKTLLQRGRLVLPRHPELLKQLRSLEFEQTPGGSVKISVPERAGHDDVAMALMQAVSCLSPWGMGLPAPVLGPAPAGLEYVVTGSGVRVPVEARPVAWHLTSYRRPSGHEGSAEAAW
;
A
#
# COMPACT_ATOMS: atom_id res chain seq x y z
N MET A 1 9.66 45.48 23.68
CA MET A 1 9.08 45.66 22.34
C MET A 1 9.81 44.68 21.42
N VAL A 2 9.08 43.81 20.73
CA VAL A 2 9.66 42.94 19.70
C VAL A 2 10.00 43.81 18.50
N ASP A 3 11.27 43.79 18.06
CA ASP A 3 11.68 44.50 16.86
C ASP A 3 11.03 43.83 15.63
N LEU A 4 10.08 44.52 15.01
CA LEU A 4 9.34 44.04 13.84
C LEU A 4 10.27 43.71 12.66
N ALA A 5 11.44 44.35 12.54
CA ALA A 5 12.39 44.01 11.50
C ALA A 5 12.99 42.62 11.66
N ARG A 6 13.16 42.16 12.91
CA ARG A 6 13.66 40.81 13.22
C ARG A 6 12.63 39.72 12.90
N LEU A 7 11.33 40.01 12.89
CA LEU A 7 10.27 39.05 12.56
C LEU A 7 10.25 38.71 11.06
N ARG A 8 11.03 39.36 10.22
CA ARG A 8 11.25 38.93 8.84
C ARG A 8 12.10 37.65 8.74
N ASP A 9 12.95 37.39 9.75
CA ASP A 9 13.61 36.09 9.86
C ASP A 9 12.61 35.06 10.33
N ILE A 10 12.46 33.99 9.56
CA ILE A 10 11.47 32.93 9.81
C ILE A 10 11.70 32.17 11.13
N ASP A 11 12.96 31.99 11.56
CA ASP A 11 13.25 31.31 12.83
C ASP A 11 12.87 32.20 14.02
N VAL A 12 13.16 33.50 13.92
CA VAL A 12 12.74 34.48 14.94
C VAL A 12 11.22 34.56 15.01
N PHE A 13 10.55 34.59 13.86
CA PHE A 13 9.09 34.58 13.78
C PHE A 13 8.50 33.32 14.43
N ALA A 14 8.99 32.15 14.03
CA ALA A 14 8.50 30.86 14.54
C ALA A 14 8.66 30.74 16.04
N ARG A 15 9.82 31.09 16.60
CA ARG A 15 10.09 31.03 18.03
C ARG A 15 9.32 32.09 18.84
N THR A 16 9.24 33.31 18.31
CA THR A 16 8.73 34.45 19.10
C THR A 16 7.21 34.58 18.98
N LEU A 17 6.66 34.43 17.78
CA LEU A 17 5.22 34.59 17.57
C LEU A 17 4.45 33.29 17.61
N VAL A 18 4.99 32.21 17.03
CA VAL A 18 4.28 30.93 16.97
C VAL A 18 4.62 30.06 18.20
N GLY A 19 5.72 30.34 18.90
CA GLY A 19 6.17 29.52 20.04
C GLY A 19 6.78 28.18 19.64
N HIS A 20 7.17 28.03 18.34
CA HIS A 20 7.71 26.81 17.77
C HIS A 20 9.11 27.04 17.19
N ALA A 21 10.10 26.29 17.67
CA ALA A 21 11.40 26.22 17.01
C ALA A 21 11.29 25.29 15.79
N LEU A 22 11.68 25.79 14.62
CA LEU A 22 11.84 24.95 13.45
C LEU A 22 13.02 23.97 13.62
N TRP A 23 12.84 22.75 13.22
CA TRP A 23 13.92 21.76 13.19
C TRP A 23 14.97 22.13 12.11
N PRO A 24 16.21 21.63 12.21
CA PRO A 24 17.27 22.02 11.27
C PRO A 24 16.88 21.85 9.80
N HIS A 25 16.33 20.69 9.42
CA HIS A 25 15.88 20.42 8.05
C HIS A 25 14.70 21.32 7.59
N GLN A 26 13.81 21.69 8.50
CA GLN A 26 12.73 22.64 8.20
C GLN A 26 13.29 24.05 7.98
N LEU A 27 14.30 24.44 8.77
CA LEU A 27 14.90 25.76 8.69
C LEU A 27 15.67 25.95 7.36
N GLU A 28 16.31 24.90 6.86
CA GLU A 28 16.96 24.93 5.53
C GLU A 28 15.95 25.31 4.43
N VAL A 29 14.80 24.65 4.39
CA VAL A 29 13.73 24.95 3.43
C VAL A 29 13.17 26.35 3.66
N ALA A 30 12.91 26.71 4.90
CA ALA A 30 12.31 27.98 5.26
C ALA A 30 13.19 29.18 4.83
N ARG A 31 14.50 29.05 4.95
CA ARG A 31 15.50 30.08 4.58
C ARG A 31 15.90 30.06 3.11
N SER A 32 15.55 29.04 2.36
CA SER A 32 15.87 28.96 0.94
C SER A 32 15.28 30.15 0.18
N THR A 33 16.03 30.67 -0.77
CA THR A 33 15.60 31.74 -1.69
C THR A 33 14.99 31.20 -2.98
N ALA A 34 15.06 29.87 -3.19
CA ALA A 34 14.54 29.23 -4.39
C ALA A 34 13.04 29.53 -4.59
N ARG A 35 12.68 29.79 -5.84
CA ARG A 35 11.30 30.07 -6.23
C ARG A 35 10.41 28.83 -6.12
N TYR A 36 10.92 27.67 -6.56
CA TYR A 36 10.30 26.35 -6.38
C TYR A 36 11.06 25.60 -5.30
N ARG A 37 10.37 25.30 -4.22
CA ARG A 37 10.89 24.50 -3.12
C ARG A 37 10.16 23.18 -3.09
N VAL A 38 10.88 22.07 -3.25
CA VAL A 38 10.28 20.74 -3.42
C VAL A 38 10.77 19.79 -2.35
N ILE A 39 9.86 19.31 -1.52
CA ILE A 39 10.16 18.43 -0.39
C ILE A 39 9.59 17.04 -0.67
N CYS A 40 10.45 16.06 -0.95
CA CYS A 40 10.07 14.65 -0.93
C CYS A 40 10.32 14.10 0.47
N ALA A 41 9.27 13.69 1.17
CA ALA A 41 9.35 13.45 2.60
C ALA A 41 8.51 12.27 3.06
N GLY A 42 9.06 11.49 3.98
CA GLY A 42 8.36 10.42 4.68
C GLY A 42 7.30 10.94 5.67
N ARG A 43 6.72 10.00 6.40
CA ARG A 43 5.73 10.31 7.44
C ARG A 43 6.36 10.92 8.69
N GLN A 44 5.61 11.77 9.38
CA GLN A 44 5.93 12.32 10.70
C GLN A 44 7.22 13.18 10.77
N VAL A 45 7.63 13.78 9.65
CA VAL A 45 8.80 14.68 9.58
C VAL A 45 8.46 16.16 9.76
N GLY A 46 7.22 16.47 10.17
CA GLY A 46 6.79 17.85 10.45
C GLY A 46 6.45 18.69 9.22
N LYS A 47 6.08 18.08 8.09
CA LYS A 47 5.62 18.77 6.86
C LYS A 47 4.55 19.82 7.14
N SER A 48 3.39 19.40 7.61
CA SER A 48 2.21 20.28 7.80
C SER A 48 2.53 21.45 8.74
N ARG A 49 3.31 21.20 9.80
CA ARG A 49 3.74 22.26 10.73
C ARG A 49 4.58 23.32 10.03
N LEU A 50 5.54 22.92 9.20
CA LEU A 50 6.34 23.85 8.39
C LEU A 50 5.46 24.65 7.42
N LEU A 51 4.55 23.96 6.70
CA LEU A 51 3.66 24.60 5.73
C LEU A 51 2.77 25.68 6.41
N ALA A 52 2.23 25.37 7.58
CA ALA A 52 1.41 26.30 8.35
C ALA A 52 2.20 27.52 8.84
N ILE A 53 3.44 27.32 9.35
CA ILE A 53 4.29 28.43 9.81
C ILE A 53 4.71 29.32 8.64
N LEU A 54 5.05 28.75 7.48
CA LEU A 54 5.42 29.52 6.29
C LEU A 54 4.22 30.32 5.74
N SER A 55 3.00 29.75 5.79
CA SER A 55 1.78 30.47 5.42
C SER A 55 1.56 31.71 6.29
N LEU A 56 1.67 31.56 7.60
CA LEU A 56 1.54 32.68 8.54
C LEU A 56 2.64 33.72 8.37
N HIS A 57 3.88 33.27 8.20
CA HIS A 57 5.01 34.17 8.02
C HIS A 57 4.87 35.04 6.77
N GLU A 58 4.52 34.45 5.60
CA GLU A 58 4.30 35.19 4.37
C GLU A 58 3.17 36.21 4.53
N ALA A 59 2.05 35.78 5.09
CA ALA A 59 0.89 36.66 5.31
C ALA A 59 1.15 37.76 6.33
N PHE A 60 2.02 37.52 7.33
CA PHE A 60 2.37 38.50 8.35
C PHE A 60 3.36 39.55 7.83
N VAL A 61 4.43 39.09 7.14
CA VAL A 61 5.55 39.94 6.73
C VAL A 61 5.18 40.83 5.55
N LYS A 62 4.32 40.40 4.66
CA LYS A 62 3.91 41.07 3.44
C LYS A 62 2.45 41.50 3.52
N ALA A 63 2.18 42.79 3.63
CA ALA A 63 0.82 43.32 3.64
C ALA A 63 0.10 43.04 2.30
N GLY A 64 -1.16 42.62 2.36
CA GLY A 64 -1.97 42.27 1.19
C GLY A 64 -1.47 41.02 0.46
N ALA A 65 -0.71 40.16 1.13
CA ALA A 65 -0.26 38.89 0.54
C ALA A 65 -1.43 37.91 0.36
N LEU A 66 -1.39 37.15 -0.73
CA LEU A 66 -2.25 36.01 -0.94
C LEU A 66 -1.44 34.72 -0.86
N VAL A 67 -1.75 33.90 0.15
CA VAL A 67 -1.23 32.55 0.29
C VAL A 67 -2.32 31.58 -0.14
N LEU A 68 -2.04 30.73 -1.11
CA LEU A 68 -2.97 29.70 -1.57
C LEU A 68 -2.47 28.31 -1.18
N ILE A 69 -3.32 27.54 -0.52
CA ILE A 69 -3.08 26.15 -0.14
C ILE A 69 -3.94 25.25 -1.02
N ILE A 70 -3.29 24.29 -1.68
CA ILE A 70 -3.94 23.24 -2.48
C ILE A 70 -3.48 21.88 -1.91
N SER A 71 -4.41 20.94 -1.80
CA SER A 71 -4.08 19.55 -1.46
C SER A 71 -4.93 18.58 -2.29
N ALA A 72 -4.47 17.35 -2.41
CA ALA A 72 -5.14 16.29 -3.18
C ALA A 72 -6.58 16.00 -2.71
N GLY A 73 -6.89 16.29 -1.43
CA GLY A 73 -8.23 16.10 -0.87
C GLY A 73 -8.70 17.32 -0.10
N GLU A 74 -9.99 17.63 -0.19
CA GLU A 74 -10.62 18.75 0.54
C GLU A 74 -10.34 18.70 2.04
N VAL A 75 -10.46 17.52 2.65
CA VAL A 75 -10.21 17.32 4.09
C VAL A 75 -8.74 17.62 4.47
N ALA A 76 -7.80 17.27 3.60
CA ALA A 76 -6.38 17.54 3.85
C ALA A 76 -6.08 19.05 3.76
N ALA A 77 -6.65 19.72 2.76
CA ALA A 77 -6.53 21.17 2.60
C ALA A 77 -7.15 21.92 3.79
N GLN A 78 -8.31 21.49 4.27
CA GLN A 78 -8.98 22.07 5.44
C GLN A 78 -8.14 21.88 6.71
N ARG A 79 -7.61 20.68 6.95
CA ARG A 79 -6.75 20.40 8.12
C ARG A 79 -5.51 21.30 8.17
N LEU A 80 -4.86 21.53 7.03
CA LEU A 80 -3.72 22.43 7.00
C LEU A 80 -4.12 23.87 7.33
N LEU A 81 -5.29 24.34 6.85
CA LEU A 81 -5.80 25.66 7.20
C LEU A 81 -6.20 25.74 8.69
N GLU A 82 -6.80 24.68 9.25
CA GLU A 82 -7.07 24.57 10.67
C GLU A 82 -5.79 24.66 11.51
N ASP A 83 -4.71 24.00 11.08
CA ASP A 83 -3.38 24.12 11.72
C ASP A 83 -2.87 25.56 11.68
N VAL A 84 -3.04 26.25 10.55
CA VAL A 84 -2.70 27.69 10.41
C VAL A 84 -3.49 28.54 11.39
N ALA A 85 -4.80 28.37 11.44
CA ALA A 85 -5.69 29.08 12.34
C ALA A 85 -5.35 28.79 13.81
N ALA A 86 -5.16 27.53 14.18
CA ALA A 86 -4.80 27.12 15.53
C ALA A 86 -3.47 27.76 16.00
N LEU A 87 -2.46 27.81 15.12
CA LEU A 87 -1.19 28.48 15.42
C LEU A 87 -1.34 29.99 15.62
N ALA A 88 -2.16 30.65 14.80
CA ALA A 88 -2.46 32.07 14.92
C ALA A 88 -3.22 32.36 16.23
N GLN A 89 -4.22 31.55 16.55
CA GLN A 89 -5.04 31.71 17.78
C GLN A 89 -4.25 31.43 19.07
N ALA A 90 -3.32 30.47 19.03
CA ALA A 90 -2.47 30.15 20.19
C ALA A 90 -1.46 31.28 20.51
N SER A 91 -1.13 32.13 19.56
CA SER A 91 -0.19 33.24 19.72
C SER A 91 -0.91 34.49 20.22
N PRO A 92 -0.55 35.05 21.39
CA PRO A 92 -1.15 36.28 21.89
C PRO A 92 -1.02 37.48 20.94
N LEU A 93 0.06 37.51 20.14
CA LEU A 93 0.35 38.59 19.18
C LEU A 93 -0.34 38.38 17.85
N LEU A 94 -0.36 37.13 17.32
CA LEU A 94 -0.99 36.82 16.04
C LEU A 94 -2.53 36.80 16.13
N ARG A 95 -3.08 36.31 17.25
CA ARG A 95 -4.54 36.28 17.48
C ARG A 95 -5.19 37.64 17.32
N GLY A 96 -4.53 38.70 17.79
CA GLY A 96 -5.03 40.08 17.59
C GLY A 96 -4.96 40.58 16.14
N SER A 97 -4.27 39.87 15.28
CA SER A 97 -4.15 40.19 13.84
C SER A 97 -5.14 39.43 12.98
N VAL A 98 -5.80 38.39 13.46
CA VAL A 98 -6.83 37.66 12.71
C VAL A 98 -8.15 38.45 12.77
N VAL A 99 -8.65 38.87 11.61
CA VAL A 99 -9.88 39.66 11.50
C VAL A 99 -11.06 38.84 11.00
N ASP A 100 -10.79 37.76 10.27
CA ASP A 100 -11.83 36.84 9.76
C ASP A 100 -11.25 35.44 9.64
N GLU A 101 -12.04 34.46 10.03
CA GLU A 101 -11.69 33.03 9.97
C GLU A 101 -12.92 32.22 9.52
N THR A 102 -12.78 31.53 8.43
CA THR A 102 -13.77 30.60 7.89
C THR A 102 -13.15 29.22 7.64
N LYS A 103 -13.96 28.24 7.24
CA LYS A 103 -13.47 26.89 6.90
C LYS A 103 -12.48 26.87 5.72
N SER A 104 -12.43 27.91 4.91
CA SER A 104 -11.59 27.97 3.71
C SER A 104 -10.63 29.15 3.69
N GLN A 105 -10.67 30.04 4.68
CA GLN A 105 -9.91 31.27 4.65
C GLN A 105 -9.56 31.78 6.05
N VAL A 106 -8.35 32.34 6.19
CA VAL A 106 -7.91 33.17 7.32
C VAL A 106 -7.44 34.51 6.79
N THR A 107 -8.01 35.61 7.30
CA THR A 107 -7.67 36.98 6.90
C THR A 107 -7.00 37.72 8.05
N LEU A 108 -5.89 38.39 7.76
CA LEU A 108 -5.15 39.20 8.71
C LEU A 108 -5.47 40.71 8.57
N SER A 109 -5.28 41.45 9.66
CA SER A 109 -5.54 42.91 9.74
C SER A 109 -4.69 43.76 8.79
N ASN A 110 -3.58 43.24 8.26
CA ASN A 110 -2.75 43.86 7.24
C ASN A 110 -3.26 43.63 5.80
N GLY A 111 -4.48 43.05 5.65
CA GLY A 111 -5.11 42.74 4.38
C GLY A 111 -4.63 41.47 3.69
N SER A 112 -3.77 40.69 4.35
CA SER A 112 -3.32 39.40 3.81
C SER A 112 -4.35 38.32 4.03
N THR A 113 -4.40 37.36 3.10
CA THR A 113 -5.34 36.23 3.14
C THR A 113 -4.61 34.92 2.91
N ILE A 114 -4.93 33.92 3.72
CA ILE A 114 -4.52 32.53 3.53
C ILE A 114 -5.78 31.77 3.14
N LEU A 115 -5.78 31.22 1.93
CA LEU A 115 -6.94 30.58 1.32
C LEU A 115 -6.63 29.11 1.05
N SER A 116 -7.53 28.22 1.45
CA SER A 116 -7.48 26.80 1.12
C SER A 116 -8.55 26.47 0.10
N VAL A 117 -8.15 25.87 -1.01
CA VAL A 117 -9.06 25.45 -2.08
C VAL A 117 -8.87 23.99 -2.41
N PRO A 118 -9.96 23.26 -2.69
CA PRO A 118 -9.86 21.91 -3.24
C PRO A 118 -9.13 21.94 -4.57
N ALA A 119 -8.40 20.83 -4.86
CA ALA A 119 -7.72 20.67 -6.14
C ALA A 119 -8.73 20.56 -7.30
N SER A 120 -9.19 21.70 -7.82
CA SER A 120 -10.04 21.77 -9.01
C SER A 120 -9.61 22.91 -9.94
N GLN A 121 -9.56 22.63 -11.24
CA GLN A 121 -9.08 23.60 -12.24
C GLN A 121 -9.86 24.93 -12.24
N ARG A 122 -11.17 24.89 -11.93
CA ARG A 122 -12.02 26.08 -11.99
C ARG A 122 -11.76 27.06 -10.85
N GLN A 123 -11.33 26.56 -9.69
CA GLN A 123 -11.16 27.39 -8.49
C GLN A 123 -9.77 28.03 -8.41
N ILE A 124 -8.81 27.54 -9.19
CA ILE A 124 -7.38 27.95 -9.09
C ILE A 124 -7.03 29.03 -10.10
N ARG A 125 -7.71 29.12 -11.24
CA ARG A 125 -7.43 30.11 -12.29
C ARG A 125 -7.80 31.53 -11.87
N GLY A 126 -6.96 32.49 -12.25
CA GLY A 126 -7.23 33.93 -12.08
C GLY A 126 -6.69 34.55 -10.80
N TRP A 127 -6.02 33.78 -9.94
CA TRP A 127 -5.38 34.31 -8.75
C TRP A 127 -3.97 34.87 -9.05
N ALA A 128 -3.61 35.97 -8.38
CA ALA A 128 -2.24 36.48 -8.33
C ALA A 128 -1.68 36.18 -6.93
N ILE A 129 -0.86 35.13 -6.82
CA ILE A 129 -0.48 34.48 -5.57
C ILE A 129 0.94 34.89 -5.17
N ASP A 130 1.18 35.13 -3.90
CA ASP A 130 2.51 35.42 -3.32
C ASP A 130 3.21 34.12 -2.88
N LEU A 131 2.46 33.21 -2.28
CA LEU A 131 2.96 31.88 -1.91
C LEU A 131 1.92 30.83 -2.28
N LEU A 132 2.28 29.87 -3.13
CA LEU A 132 1.50 28.69 -3.45
C LEU A 132 2.08 27.51 -2.66
N ILE A 133 1.23 26.89 -1.85
CA ILE A 133 1.52 25.66 -1.12
C ILE A 133 0.73 24.52 -1.73
N VAL A 134 1.41 23.46 -2.14
CA VAL A 134 0.81 22.25 -2.69
C VAL A 134 1.21 21.08 -1.78
N ASP A 135 0.30 20.74 -0.88
CA ASP A 135 0.47 19.60 0.01
C ASP A 135 0.00 18.32 -0.69
N GLU A 136 0.66 17.22 -0.40
CA GLU A 136 0.50 15.94 -1.09
C GLU A 136 0.58 16.09 -2.63
N ALA A 137 1.60 16.83 -3.09
CA ALA A 137 1.79 17.24 -4.48
C ALA A 137 1.89 16.07 -5.47
N ALA A 138 2.41 14.91 -5.03
CA ALA A 138 2.49 13.70 -5.85
C ALA A 138 1.12 13.12 -6.25
N PHE A 139 0.06 13.56 -5.57
CA PHE A 139 -1.32 13.11 -5.78
C PHE A 139 -2.20 14.15 -6.47
N ILE A 140 -1.62 15.26 -6.90
CA ILE A 140 -2.31 16.32 -7.64
C ILE A 140 -2.26 15.98 -9.13
N ASP A 141 -3.42 16.04 -9.77
CA ASP A 141 -3.54 15.85 -11.22
C ASP A 141 -2.64 16.87 -11.96
N PRO A 142 -1.85 16.45 -12.96
CA PRO A 142 -0.99 17.35 -13.74
C PRO A 142 -1.74 18.52 -14.39
N ASP A 143 -3.02 18.37 -14.75
CA ASP A 143 -3.81 19.46 -15.33
C ASP A 143 -4.20 20.50 -14.29
N ILE A 144 -4.37 20.11 -13.03
CA ILE A 144 -4.56 21.03 -11.91
C ILE A 144 -3.29 21.82 -11.66
N TRP A 145 -2.13 21.15 -11.67
CA TRP A 145 -0.83 21.80 -11.57
C TRP A 145 -0.62 22.85 -12.68
N ARG A 146 -0.88 22.48 -13.94
CA ARG A 146 -0.80 23.39 -15.09
C ARG A 146 -1.72 24.62 -14.97
N ALA A 147 -2.83 24.48 -14.23
CA ALA A 147 -3.74 25.59 -13.96
C ALA A 147 -3.24 26.48 -12.80
N ALA A 148 -2.52 25.91 -11.83
CA ALA A 148 -2.07 26.60 -10.62
C ALA A 148 -0.72 27.32 -10.79
N GLU A 149 0.24 26.69 -11.46
CA GLU A 149 1.59 27.21 -11.62
C GLU A 149 1.65 28.64 -12.21
N PRO A 150 0.86 29.02 -13.23
CA PRO A 150 0.88 30.36 -13.77
C PRO A 150 0.44 31.47 -12.78
N ALA A 151 -0.24 31.13 -11.69
CA ALA A 151 -0.75 32.10 -10.73
C ALA A 151 0.35 32.88 -9.99
N ILE A 152 1.59 32.38 -9.98
CA ILE A 152 2.75 33.06 -9.39
C ILE A 152 3.45 34.01 -10.37
N ILE A 153 3.12 34.00 -11.66
CA ILE A 153 3.84 34.79 -12.68
C ILE A 153 3.60 36.28 -12.47
N ALA A 154 2.40 36.64 -12.07
CA ALA A 154 1.96 38.05 -11.97
C ALA A 154 2.55 38.81 -10.77
N ARG A 155 3.17 38.12 -9.81
CA ARG A 155 3.75 38.76 -8.62
C ARG A 155 5.25 38.53 -8.50
N PRO A 156 6.08 39.58 -8.59
CA PRO A 156 7.52 39.45 -8.35
C PRO A 156 7.82 38.91 -6.95
N GLY A 157 8.76 37.96 -6.86
CA GLY A 157 9.15 37.33 -5.59
C GLY A 157 8.18 36.29 -5.06
N SER A 158 7.14 35.97 -5.82
CA SER A 158 6.24 34.85 -5.50
C SER A 158 6.97 33.50 -5.53
N ARG A 159 6.48 32.57 -4.71
CA ARG A 159 7.14 31.27 -4.47
C ARG A 159 6.15 30.15 -4.48
N ILE A 160 6.65 28.93 -4.77
CA ILE A 160 5.91 27.69 -4.69
C ILE A 160 6.62 26.74 -3.73
N LEU A 161 5.84 26.09 -2.88
CA LEU A 161 6.31 25.02 -2.00
C LEU A 161 5.49 23.76 -2.27
N LEU A 162 6.15 22.75 -2.81
CA LEU A 162 5.58 21.42 -3.09
C LEU A 162 6.06 20.44 -2.02
N CYS A 163 5.16 19.67 -1.45
CA CYS A 163 5.49 18.68 -0.42
C CYS A 163 4.67 17.41 -0.59
N SER A 164 5.32 16.25 -0.57
CA SER A 164 4.65 14.94 -0.63
C SER A 164 5.56 13.79 -0.25
N THR A 165 4.97 12.61 0.01
CA THR A 165 5.68 11.34 -0.16
C THR A 165 5.94 11.08 -1.65
N PRO A 166 6.99 10.29 -2.00
CA PRO A 166 7.27 9.97 -3.40
C PRO A 166 6.21 9.05 -3.97
N TRP A 167 5.55 9.50 -5.02
CA TRP A 167 4.51 8.76 -5.71
C TRP A 167 4.38 9.18 -7.17
N GLY A 168 3.88 8.26 -8.01
CA GLY A 168 3.54 8.56 -9.40
C GLY A 168 4.63 8.25 -10.42
N ALA A 169 4.31 8.46 -11.67
CA ALA A 169 5.17 8.20 -12.82
C ALA A 169 6.43 9.08 -12.85
N ARG A 170 7.43 8.69 -13.63
CA ARG A 170 8.71 9.43 -13.75
C ARG A 170 8.53 10.82 -14.32
N ASP A 171 7.53 11.03 -15.14
CA ASP A 171 7.20 12.30 -15.81
C ASP A 171 6.22 13.18 -15.01
N HIS A 172 5.80 12.73 -13.83
CA HIS A 172 4.94 13.53 -12.96
C HIS A 172 5.67 14.81 -12.51
N PHE A 173 5.00 15.96 -12.57
CA PHE A 173 5.61 17.28 -12.31
C PHE A 173 6.35 17.35 -10.96
N PHE A 174 5.80 16.76 -9.90
CA PHE A 174 6.43 16.74 -8.59
C PHE A 174 7.78 16.02 -8.61
N ARG A 175 7.85 14.82 -9.26
CA ARG A 175 9.09 14.07 -9.39
C ARG A 175 10.11 14.79 -10.28
N VAL A 176 9.65 15.36 -11.39
CA VAL A 176 10.50 16.10 -12.31
C VAL A 176 11.12 17.33 -11.62
N LEU A 177 10.32 18.13 -10.91
CA LEU A 177 10.80 19.31 -10.18
C LEU A 177 11.70 18.91 -8.99
N TRP A 178 11.36 17.85 -8.28
CA TRP A 178 12.20 17.33 -7.20
C TRP A 178 13.57 16.88 -7.73
N GLN A 179 13.59 16.06 -8.77
CA GLN A 179 14.82 15.58 -9.41
C GLN A 179 15.68 16.77 -9.89
N ARG A 180 15.05 17.73 -10.56
CA ARG A 180 15.70 18.98 -11.02
C ARG A 180 16.36 19.73 -9.85
N GLY A 181 15.64 19.88 -8.74
CA GLY A 181 16.14 20.60 -7.57
C GLY A 181 17.21 19.85 -6.78
N MET A 182 17.21 18.50 -6.82
CA MET A 182 18.26 17.67 -6.22
C MET A 182 19.53 17.67 -7.07
N ASP A 183 19.39 17.52 -8.39
CA ASP A 183 20.55 17.42 -9.29
C ASP A 183 21.28 18.75 -9.50
N ARG A 184 20.54 19.86 -9.57
CA ARG A 184 21.07 21.19 -9.87
C ARG A 184 20.30 22.27 -9.11
N PRO A 185 20.50 22.38 -7.78
CA PRO A 185 19.84 23.43 -7.00
C PRO A 185 20.31 24.81 -7.43
N ASP A 186 19.38 25.73 -7.57
CA ASP A 186 19.63 27.13 -7.91
C ASP A 186 18.55 28.06 -7.31
N GLU A 187 18.55 29.34 -7.64
CA GLU A 187 17.55 30.32 -7.20
C GLU A 187 16.14 30.01 -7.77
N MET A 188 16.07 29.26 -8.85
CA MET A 188 14.79 28.86 -9.42
C MET A 188 14.21 27.63 -8.72
N THR A 189 15.02 26.57 -8.49
CA THR A 189 14.52 25.29 -7.96
C THR A 189 15.52 24.70 -6.97
N ALA A 190 15.05 24.39 -5.78
CA ALA A 190 15.79 23.61 -4.79
C ALA A 190 14.88 22.51 -4.22
N ALA A 191 15.46 21.37 -3.90
CA ALA A 191 14.72 20.24 -3.38
C ALA A 191 15.39 19.60 -2.17
N TRP A 192 14.60 18.92 -1.37
CA TRP A 192 15.05 18.23 -0.16
C TRP A 192 14.46 16.84 -0.09
N HIS A 193 15.20 15.97 0.56
CA HIS A 193 14.81 14.59 0.83
C HIS A 193 14.78 14.38 2.35
N TRP A 194 13.60 14.04 2.90
CA TRP A 194 13.38 13.88 4.33
C TRP A 194 12.84 12.49 4.68
N PRO A 195 13.68 11.49 4.93
CA PRO A 195 13.22 10.24 5.52
C PRO A 195 12.63 10.47 6.92
N SER A 196 11.74 9.59 7.38
CA SER A 196 11.10 9.69 8.71
C SER A 196 12.09 9.77 9.86
N SER A 197 13.26 9.16 9.70
CA SER A 197 14.37 9.25 10.67
C SER A 197 14.94 10.65 10.86
N THR A 198 14.64 11.59 9.96
CA THR A 198 15.03 13.01 10.11
C THR A 198 14.26 13.71 11.24
N SER A 199 13.11 13.20 11.60
CA SER A 199 12.30 13.75 12.70
C SER A 199 12.93 13.43 14.06
N PRO A 200 13.14 14.43 14.92
CA PRO A 200 13.64 14.18 16.29
C PRO A 200 12.61 13.49 17.20
N LEU A 201 11.36 13.35 16.75
CA LEU A 201 10.26 12.74 17.50
C LEU A 201 9.94 11.31 17.08
N VAL A 202 10.66 10.76 16.09
CA VAL A 202 10.41 9.40 15.62
C VAL A 202 10.92 8.37 16.64
N ASP A 203 10.04 7.47 17.04
CA ASP A 203 10.40 6.27 17.79
C ASP A 203 11.07 5.28 16.84
N GLN A 204 12.39 5.12 16.98
CA GLN A 204 13.20 4.27 16.12
C GLN A 204 12.85 2.79 16.29
N ALA A 205 12.51 2.35 17.51
CA ALA A 205 12.15 0.95 17.76
C ALA A 205 10.82 0.60 17.07
N LEU A 206 9.84 1.49 17.14
CA LEU A 206 8.57 1.34 16.42
C LEU A 206 8.77 1.38 14.90
N LEU A 207 9.67 2.22 14.41
CA LEU A 207 9.98 2.31 12.99
C LEU A 207 10.58 0.99 12.46
N GLU A 208 11.48 0.35 13.20
CA GLU A 208 12.03 -0.96 12.82
C GLU A 208 10.98 -2.08 12.92
N GLU A 209 10.08 -2.04 13.87
CA GLU A 209 8.96 -2.99 13.96
C GLU A 209 8.03 -2.85 12.74
N ILE A 210 7.72 -1.62 12.33
CA ILE A 210 6.94 -1.36 11.11
C ILE A 210 7.70 -1.90 9.88
N ARG A 211 9.00 -1.66 9.80
CA ARG A 211 9.85 -2.18 8.72
C ARG A 211 9.80 -3.70 8.60
N ALA A 212 9.84 -4.39 9.75
CA ALA A 212 9.78 -5.85 9.77
C ALA A 212 8.42 -6.41 9.33
N ARG A 213 7.36 -5.63 9.47
CA ARG A 213 5.98 -6.03 9.18
C ARG A 213 5.52 -5.67 7.77
N GLU A 214 5.91 -4.52 7.27
CA GLU A 214 5.44 -3.96 6.01
C GLU A 214 6.25 -4.47 4.80
N THR A 215 5.75 -4.25 3.59
CA THR A 215 6.51 -4.53 2.35
C THR A 215 7.66 -3.54 2.21
N ASP A 216 8.79 -3.98 1.64
CA ASP A 216 9.95 -3.12 1.39
C ASP A 216 9.57 -1.86 0.58
N THR A 217 8.81 -2.02 -0.48
CA THR A 217 8.32 -0.91 -1.31
C THR A 217 7.51 0.11 -0.52
N TYR A 218 6.57 -0.36 0.33
CA TYR A 218 5.79 0.54 1.17
C TYR A 218 6.67 1.28 2.16
N PHE A 219 7.57 0.58 2.85
CA PHE A 219 8.47 1.17 3.84
C PHE A 219 9.41 2.20 3.21
N ARG A 220 10.03 1.87 2.07
CA ARG A 220 10.91 2.77 1.33
C ARG A 220 10.19 4.04 0.92
N ARG A 221 8.99 3.93 0.39
CA ARG A 221 8.20 5.07 -0.06
C ARG A 221 7.69 5.92 1.10
N GLU A 222 7.03 5.33 2.09
CA GLU A 222 6.33 6.07 3.14
C GLU A 222 7.25 6.56 4.27
N PHE A 223 8.35 5.85 4.54
CA PHE A 223 9.24 6.18 5.65
C PHE A 223 10.63 6.61 5.21
N LEU A 224 11.19 6.04 4.16
CA LEU A 224 12.48 6.49 3.63
C LEU A 224 12.36 7.60 2.59
N ALA A 225 11.15 7.93 2.15
CA ALA A 225 10.88 8.91 1.09
C ALA A 225 11.63 8.60 -0.22
N GLU A 226 11.81 7.32 -0.53
CA GLU A 226 12.51 6.88 -1.72
C GLU A 226 11.55 6.64 -2.88
N TRP A 227 11.93 7.10 -4.07
CA TRP A 227 11.22 6.78 -5.30
C TRP A 227 11.40 5.30 -5.61
N THR A 228 10.29 4.60 -5.73
CA THR A 228 10.30 3.21 -6.19
C THR A 228 10.03 3.23 -7.70
N ASP A 229 10.92 2.62 -8.48
CA ASP A 229 10.82 2.60 -9.95
C ASP A 229 9.80 1.57 -10.46
N GLU A 230 8.67 1.47 -9.80
CA GLU A 230 7.59 0.61 -10.23
C GLU A 230 6.81 1.31 -11.35
N SER A 231 6.97 0.81 -12.54
CA SER A 231 6.27 1.18 -13.77
C SER A 231 4.78 0.80 -13.75
N GLY A 232 4.01 1.21 -12.75
CA GLY A 232 2.60 0.83 -12.63
C GLY A 232 2.36 -0.63 -12.20
N ALA A 233 3.28 -1.53 -12.45
CA ALA A 233 3.16 -2.94 -12.07
C ALA A 233 3.11 -3.12 -10.55
N TYR A 234 2.12 -3.85 -10.07
CA TYR A 234 1.96 -4.10 -8.64
C TYR A 234 2.99 -5.10 -8.10
N PHE A 235 3.28 -6.14 -8.86
CA PHE A 235 4.36 -7.10 -8.60
C PHE A 235 5.49 -6.89 -9.59
N THR A 236 6.74 -6.95 -9.13
CA THR A 236 7.89 -6.95 -10.03
C THR A 236 8.08 -8.33 -10.65
N ASP A 237 8.66 -8.40 -11.86
CA ASP A 237 8.99 -9.68 -12.50
C ASP A 237 9.89 -10.53 -11.59
N ARG A 238 10.84 -9.91 -10.89
CA ARG A 238 11.73 -10.58 -9.97
C ARG A 238 10.99 -11.21 -8.79
N GLU A 239 10.05 -10.51 -8.15
CA GLU A 239 9.25 -11.07 -7.05
C GLU A 239 8.48 -12.32 -7.48
N ILE A 240 7.96 -12.31 -8.72
CA ILE A 240 7.23 -13.44 -9.28
C ILE A 240 8.20 -14.57 -9.64
N ASP A 241 9.30 -14.28 -10.37
CA ASP A 241 10.25 -15.28 -10.86
C ASP A 241 10.95 -15.99 -9.70
N ASP A 242 11.32 -15.27 -8.65
CA ASP A 242 11.93 -15.82 -7.44
C ASP A 242 10.98 -16.77 -6.67
N ALA A 243 9.67 -16.64 -6.86
CA ALA A 243 8.65 -17.48 -6.22
C ALA A 243 8.22 -18.69 -7.06
N VAL A 244 8.55 -18.73 -8.35
CA VAL A 244 8.12 -19.81 -9.24
C VAL A 244 8.96 -21.06 -9.04
N ALA A 245 8.27 -22.19 -8.85
CA ALA A 245 8.90 -23.50 -8.82
C ALA A 245 8.25 -24.46 -9.82
N ASP A 246 9.04 -25.43 -10.30
CA ASP A 246 8.55 -26.48 -11.17
C ASP A 246 7.97 -27.63 -10.33
N TYR A 247 6.65 -27.71 -10.25
CA TYR A 247 5.93 -28.82 -9.66
C TYR A 247 4.59 -29.03 -10.39
N ARG A 248 4.06 -30.23 -10.28
CA ARG A 248 2.81 -30.59 -10.93
C ARG A 248 1.62 -30.23 -10.07
N LEU A 249 0.63 -29.55 -10.64
CA LEU A 249 -0.69 -29.42 -10.04
C LEU A 249 -1.42 -30.75 -10.16
N LEU A 250 -2.07 -31.20 -9.08
CA LEU A 250 -2.81 -32.45 -9.07
C LEU A 250 -4.30 -32.16 -9.20
N SER A 251 -5.00 -32.95 -10.04
CA SER A 251 -6.45 -32.93 -10.04
C SER A 251 -7.02 -33.53 -8.74
N PRO A 252 -8.27 -33.21 -8.35
CA PRO A 252 -8.87 -33.82 -7.17
C PRO A 252 -8.86 -35.35 -7.21
N GLU A 253 -9.05 -35.93 -8.39
CA GLU A 253 -9.05 -37.39 -8.62
C GLU A 253 -7.63 -37.96 -8.42
N GLU A 254 -6.59 -37.23 -8.83
CA GLU A 254 -5.20 -37.64 -8.60
C GLU A 254 -4.86 -37.56 -7.11
N VAL A 255 -5.30 -36.50 -6.40
CA VAL A 255 -5.07 -36.35 -4.96
C VAL A 255 -5.67 -37.55 -4.18
N VAL A 256 -6.89 -37.95 -4.52
CA VAL A 256 -7.51 -39.11 -3.89
C VAL A 256 -6.78 -40.41 -4.24
N ARG A 257 -6.43 -40.61 -5.52
CA ARG A 257 -5.70 -41.78 -5.98
C ARG A 257 -4.32 -41.95 -5.33
N GLU A 258 -3.63 -40.83 -5.13
CA GLU A 258 -2.29 -40.82 -4.54
C GLU A 258 -2.31 -40.74 -3.01
N GLY A 259 -3.49 -40.74 -2.38
CA GLY A 259 -3.62 -40.67 -0.93
C GLY A 259 -3.12 -39.37 -0.31
N ALA A 260 -3.10 -38.31 -1.09
CA ALA A 260 -2.57 -37.01 -0.66
C ALA A 260 -3.64 -36.10 0.00
N ALA A 261 -4.91 -36.57 0.03
CA ALA A 261 -6.00 -35.86 0.69
C ALA A 261 -5.71 -35.66 2.18
N GLY A 262 -5.99 -34.46 2.70
CA GLY A 262 -5.78 -34.11 4.10
C GLY A 262 -4.31 -33.97 4.54
N SER A 263 -3.33 -34.20 3.66
CA SER A 263 -1.90 -34.07 3.98
C SER A 263 -1.48 -32.62 4.33
N TYR A 264 -2.24 -31.65 3.87
CA TYR A 264 -2.02 -30.23 4.09
C TYR A 264 -3.30 -29.52 4.52
N ALA A 265 -3.16 -28.46 5.28
CA ALA A 265 -4.27 -27.55 5.50
C ALA A 265 -4.43 -26.67 4.24
N VAL A 266 -5.58 -26.75 3.58
CA VAL A 266 -5.86 -26.11 2.29
C VAL A 266 -7.03 -25.15 2.40
N ALA A 267 -6.83 -23.92 1.92
CA ALA A 267 -7.88 -22.94 1.71
C ALA A 267 -8.10 -22.73 0.21
N ALA A 268 -9.35 -22.48 -0.18
CA ALA A 268 -9.72 -22.16 -1.54
C ALA A 268 -10.22 -20.73 -1.65
N GLY A 269 -9.96 -20.11 -2.80
CA GLY A 269 -10.58 -18.85 -3.22
C GLY A 269 -11.34 -19.06 -4.52
N VAL A 270 -12.56 -18.54 -4.58
CA VAL A 270 -13.44 -18.61 -5.75
C VAL A 270 -13.79 -17.21 -6.22
N ASP A 271 -13.57 -16.97 -7.50
CA ASP A 271 -14.01 -15.77 -8.20
C ASP A 271 -15.06 -16.12 -9.26
N TRP A 272 -16.15 -15.34 -9.30
CA TRP A 272 -17.33 -15.63 -10.14
C TRP A 272 -17.34 -14.74 -11.37
N GLY A 273 -17.02 -15.31 -12.50
CA GLY A 273 -17.07 -14.61 -13.78
C GLY A 273 -18.48 -14.35 -14.30
N MET A 274 -18.64 -13.25 -15.00
CA MET A 274 -19.79 -12.96 -15.85
C MET A 274 -19.56 -13.49 -17.28
N ALA A 275 -20.44 -13.20 -18.21
CA ALA A 275 -20.48 -13.74 -19.55
C ALA A 275 -19.14 -13.75 -20.35
N ARG A 276 -18.18 -12.92 -20.03
CA ARG A 276 -16.84 -12.83 -20.65
C ARG A 276 -15.70 -13.19 -19.71
N ASP A 277 -15.93 -13.18 -18.40
CA ASP A 277 -14.94 -13.47 -17.38
C ASP A 277 -14.91 -14.97 -17.08
N ALA A 278 -13.80 -15.47 -16.56
CA ALA A 278 -13.70 -16.88 -16.18
C ALA A 278 -14.27 -17.13 -14.79
N GLN A 279 -14.92 -18.28 -14.62
CA GLN A 279 -15.09 -18.86 -13.30
C GLN A 279 -13.72 -19.34 -12.85
N SER A 280 -13.25 -18.91 -11.68
CA SER A 280 -11.90 -19.25 -11.22
C SER A 280 -11.87 -19.82 -9.81
N LEU A 281 -11.00 -20.80 -9.60
CA LEU A 281 -10.75 -21.46 -8.32
C LEU A 281 -9.24 -21.59 -8.14
N CYS A 282 -8.73 -21.14 -7.01
CA CYS A 282 -7.33 -21.31 -6.63
C CYS A 282 -7.24 -21.86 -5.21
N LEU A 283 -6.41 -22.87 -5.01
CA LEU A 283 -6.14 -23.45 -3.71
C LEU A 283 -4.77 -22.97 -3.20
N VAL A 284 -4.68 -22.72 -1.91
CA VAL A 284 -3.41 -22.45 -1.23
C VAL A 284 -3.28 -23.41 -0.05
N ALA A 285 -2.16 -24.14 -0.02
CA ALA A 285 -1.83 -25.09 1.03
C ALA A 285 -0.72 -24.53 1.92
N ALA A 286 -0.81 -24.82 3.23
CA ALA A 286 0.23 -24.49 4.19
C ALA A 286 1.18 -25.67 4.39
N LEU A 287 2.48 -25.40 4.34
CA LEU A 287 3.56 -26.33 4.63
C LEU A 287 4.35 -25.80 5.84
N ASP A 288 4.43 -26.60 6.90
CA ASP A 288 5.31 -26.30 8.03
C ASP A 288 6.70 -26.92 7.75
N ASP A 289 7.70 -26.10 7.42
CA ASP A 289 9.05 -26.56 7.10
C ASP A 289 10.02 -26.60 8.29
N ARG A 290 9.55 -26.23 9.50
CA ARG A 290 10.36 -26.27 10.72
C ARG A 290 10.84 -27.69 11.09
N GLY A 291 10.05 -28.70 10.70
CA GLY A 291 10.38 -30.11 10.97
C GLY A 291 11.30 -30.79 9.95
N LEU A 292 11.45 -30.23 8.73
CA LEU A 292 12.11 -30.91 7.62
C LEU A 292 13.64 -30.73 7.60
N ASN A 293 14.21 -29.63 8.16
CA ASN A 293 15.63 -29.35 8.10
C ASN A 293 16.21 -28.67 9.36
N GLY A 294 15.49 -28.59 10.47
CA GLY A 294 15.96 -27.99 11.74
C GLY A 294 16.28 -26.47 11.70
N ALA A 295 16.23 -25.85 10.54
CA ALA A 295 16.57 -24.45 10.30
C ALA A 295 15.45 -23.69 9.56
N GLY A 296 14.26 -24.27 9.38
CA GLY A 296 13.16 -23.65 8.69
C GLY A 296 12.54 -22.49 9.48
N GLU A 297 12.30 -21.35 8.81
CA GLU A 297 11.76 -20.13 9.41
C GLU A 297 10.21 -20.17 9.64
N GLY A 298 9.59 -21.34 9.60
CA GLY A 298 8.14 -21.53 9.86
C GLY A 298 7.29 -21.75 8.58
N LEU A 299 6.01 -21.37 8.62
CA LEU A 299 5.04 -21.72 7.58
C LEU A 299 5.41 -21.14 6.21
N ARG A 300 5.43 -22.00 5.21
CA ARG A 300 5.41 -21.63 3.79
C ARG A 300 4.06 -21.99 3.17
N TYR A 301 3.77 -21.44 2.02
CA TYR A 301 2.54 -21.65 1.29
C TYR A 301 2.85 -21.99 -0.16
N PHE A 302 2.03 -22.81 -0.77
CA PHE A 302 2.12 -23.12 -2.19
C PHE A 302 0.73 -23.33 -2.79
N VAL A 303 0.60 -23.28 -4.11
CA VAL A 303 -0.64 -23.46 -4.85
C VAL A 303 -0.70 -24.91 -5.35
N PRO A 304 -1.41 -25.84 -4.68
CA PRO A 304 -1.49 -27.24 -5.10
C PRO A 304 -2.38 -27.45 -6.32
N TYR A 305 -3.35 -26.57 -6.51
CA TYR A 305 -4.32 -26.64 -7.59
C TYR A 305 -4.89 -25.29 -7.94
N LEU A 306 -5.15 -25.08 -9.23
CA LEU A 306 -5.96 -24.00 -9.76
C LEU A 306 -6.68 -24.44 -11.03
N GLU A 307 -7.88 -23.94 -11.23
CA GLU A 307 -8.70 -24.19 -12.40
C GLU A 307 -9.50 -22.94 -12.75
N PHE A 308 -9.66 -22.67 -14.02
CA PHE A 308 -10.55 -21.62 -14.50
C PHE A 308 -11.25 -22.06 -15.78
N ARG A 309 -12.48 -21.59 -15.99
CA ARG A 309 -13.29 -21.93 -17.15
C ARG A 309 -14.05 -20.73 -17.66
N TYR A 310 -13.87 -20.45 -18.93
CA TYR A 310 -14.70 -19.47 -19.65
C TYR A 310 -16.02 -20.08 -20.08
N ARG A 311 -17.06 -19.27 -20.10
CA ARG A 311 -18.42 -19.69 -20.57
C ARG A 311 -18.97 -20.92 -19.85
N CYS A 312 -18.64 -21.09 -18.60
CA CYS A 312 -19.14 -22.14 -17.74
C CYS A 312 -20.34 -21.65 -16.93
N GLY A 313 -21.41 -22.44 -16.86
CA GLY A 313 -22.57 -22.10 -16.04
C GLY A 313 -22.29 -22.24 -14.55
N TYR A 314 -22.91 -21.39 -13.72
CA TYR A 314 -22.69 -21.41 -12.27
C TYR A 314 -22.93 -22.79 -11.65
N GLY A 315 -24.02 -23.47 -12.05
CA GLY A 315 -24.35 -24.77 -11.50
C GLY A 315 -23.32 -25.87 -11.80
N GLU A 316 -22.72 -25.85 -13.00
CA GLU A 316 -21.63 -26.72 -13.39
C GLU A 316 -20.37 -26.42 -12.59
N TRP A 317 -20.02 -25.12 -12.51
CA TRP A 317 -18.83 -24.68 -11.78
C TRP A 317 -18.94 -24.98 -10.28
N ILE A 318 -20.09 -24.75 -9.66
CA ILE A 318 -20.31 -25.07 -8.25
C ILE A 318 -20.13 -26.59 -8.01
N ASN A 319 -20.64 -27.45 -8.88
CA ASN A 319 -20.41 -28.89 -8.77
C ASN A 319 -18.90 -29.21 -8.82
N ARG A 320 -18.16 -28.57 -9.72
CA ARG A 320 -16.69 -28.72 -9.81
C ARG A 320 -15.99 -28.28 -8.52
N VAL A 321 -16.38 -27.15 -7.93
CA VAL A 321 -15.83 -26.70 -6.64
C VAL A 321 -16.15 -27.71 -5.52
N VAL A 322 -17.32 -28.33 -5.53
CA VAL A 322 -17.69 -29.39 -4.56
C VAL A 322 -16.83 -30.65 -4.74
N GLU A 323 -16.55 -31.07 -5.98
CA GLU A 323 -15.63 -32.18 -6.27
C GLU A 323 -14.22 -31.89 -5.75
N VAL A 324 -13.70 -30.68 -6.02
CA VAL A 324 -12.39 -30.22 -5.52
C VAL A 324 -12.38 -30.21 -4.00
N ALA A 325 -13.45 -29.70 -3.37
CA ALA A 325 -13.56 -29.66 -1.92
C ALA A 325 -13.51 -31.04 -1.27
N ARG A 326 -14.11 -32.03 -1.91
CA ARG A 326 -14.03 -33.43 -1.45
C ARG A 326 -12.65 -34.02 -1.64
N GLY A 327 -12.07 -33.87 -2.85
CA GLY A 327 -10.78 -34.44 -3.19
C GLY A 327 -9.62 -33.91 -2.35
N TYR A 328 -9.66 -32.64 -2.01
CA TYR A 328 -8.64 -31.97 -1.20
C TYR A 328 -8.98 -31.90 0.30
N GLU A 329 -10.14 -32.34 0.72
CA GLU A 329 -10.65 -32.21 2.10
C GLU A 329 -10.59 -30.72 2.57
N LEU A 330 -11.10 -29.82 1.73
CA LEU A 330 -11.07 -28.40 2.03
C LEU A 330 -11.77 -28.07 3.34
N ARG A 331 -11.19 -27.12 4.09
CA ARG A 331 -11.80 -26.60 5.33
C ARG A 331 -12.47 -25.25 5.12
N VAL A 332 -11.91 -24.41 4.22
CA VAL A 332 -12.40 -23.06 3.97
C VAL A 332 -12.42 -22.78 2.48
N VAL A 333 -13.50 -22.17 2.04
CA VAL A 333 -13.67 -21.62 0.70
C VAL A 333 -14.07 -20.15 0.85
N ALA A 334 -13.16 -19.22 0.49
CA ALA A 334 -13.47 -17.82 0.35
C ALA A 334 -14.16 -17.60 -1.00
N SER A 335 -15.35 -17.07 -0.99
CA SER A 335 -16.16 -16.88 -2.19
C SER A 335 -16.57 -15.42 -2.32
N GLU A 336 -16.26 -14.79 -3.47
CA GLU A 336 -16.64 -13.42 -3.73
C GLU A 336 -18.16 -13.25 -3.82
N THR A 337 -18.66 -12.17 -3.23
CA THR A 337 -20.11 -11.88 -3.21
C THR A 337 -20.48 -10.61 -3.97
N ASN A 338 -19.51 -9.95 -4.62
CA ASN A 338 -19.76 -8.75 -5.42
C ASN A 338 -20.60 -9.08 -6.65
N GLY A 339 -21.47 -8.16 -7.04
CA GLY A 339 -22.24 -8.28 -8.28
C GLY A 339 -23.03 -9.59 -8.34
N VAL A 340 -22.62 -10.47 -9.23
CA VAL A 340 -23.27 -11.77 -9.46
C VAL A 340 -22.92 -12.83 -8.42
N GLY A 341 -21.88 -12.63 -7.61
CA GLY A 341 -21.31 -13.63 -6.71
C GLY A 341 -22.17 -14.01 -5.51
N ALA A 342 -23.15 -13.19 -5.14
CA ALA A 342 -23.99 -13.45 -3.97
C ALA A 342 -24.82 -14.74 -4.10
N TYR A 343 -25.49 -14.93 -5.22
CA TYR A 343 -26.31 -16.11 -5.47
C TYR A 343 -25.48 -17.42 -5.56
N PRO A 344 -24.45 -17.50 -6.42
CA PRO A 344 -23.64 -18.72 -6.50
C PRO A 344 -22.86 -19.03 -5.22
N THR A 345 -22.50 -18.04 -4.41
CA THR A 345 -21.91 -18.28 -3.08
C THR A 345 -22.85 -18.99 -2.14
N GLU A 346 -24.14 -18.62 -2.14
CA GLU A 346 -25.13 -19.28 -1.30
C GLU A 346 -25.46 -20.69 -1.81
N ASP A 347 -25.61 -20.91 -3.12
CA ASP A 347 -25.77 -22.22 -3.72
C ASP A 347 -24.55 -23.13 -3.43
N LEU A 348 -23.34 -22.59 -3.54
CA LEU A 348 -22.12 -23.32 -3.17
C LEU A 348 -22.16 -23.79 -1.71
N ARG A 349 -22.56 -22.91 -0.78
CA ARG A 349 -22.67 -23.25 0.65
C ARG A 349 -23.64 -24.43 0.86
N GLN A 350 -24.80 -24.37 0.22
CA GLN A 350 -25.84 -25.43 0.33
C GLN A 350 -25.34 -26.76 -0.22
N ARG A 351 -24.67 -26.75 -1.39
CA ARG A 351 -24.14 -27.98 -1.99
C ARG A 351 -22.96 -28.57 -1.24
N LEU A 352 -22.07 -27.77 -0.69
CA LEU A 352 -20.97 -28.24 0.16
C LEU A 352 -21.51 -28.88 1.45
N TYR A 353 -22.55 -28.29 2.04
CA TYR A 353 -23.23 -28.85 3.19
C TYR A 353 -23.94 -30.19 2.84
N ALA A 354 -24.73 -30.21 1.77
CA ALA A 354 -25.40 -31.41 1.30
C ALA A 354 -24.42 -32.55 0.93
N ALA A 355 -23.25 -32.16 0.43
CA ALA A 355 -22.16 -33.07 0.08
C ALA A 355 -21.35 -33.55 1.28
N GLN A 356 -21.61 -33.03 2.49
CA GLN A 356 -20.91 -33.34 3.76
C GLN A 356 -19.40 -33.18 3.67
N THR A 357 -18.93 -32.18 2.92
CA THR A 357 -17.49 -31.94 2.71
C THR A 357 -16.79 -31.43 3.97
N GLY A 358 -17.52 -30.88 4.94
CA GLY A 358 -16.93 -30.17 6.10
C GLY A 358 -16.32 -28.79 5.78
N ALA A 359 -16.42 -28.34 4.54
CA ALA A 359 -15.90 -27.04 4.12
C ALA A 359 -16.82 -25.88 4.53
N HIS A 360 -16.27 -24.85 5.10
CA HIS A 360 -16.98 -23.62 5.43
C HIS A 360 -16.82 -22.59 4.32
N VAL A 361 -17.93 -22.00 3.85
CA VAL A 361 -17.90 -20.91 2.88
C VAL A 361 -17.82 -19.57 3.61
N PHE A 362 -16.78 -18.82 3.29
CA PHE A 362 -16.57 -17.45 3.73
C PHE A 362 -17.02 -16.49 2.62
N PRO A 363 -18.16 -15.81 2.77
CA PRO A 363 -18.58 -14.81 1.80
C PRO A 363 -17.67 -13.58 1.92
N VAL A 364 -17.13 -13.13 0.80
CA VAL A 364 -16.16 -12.03 0.74
C VAL A 364 -16.72 -10.92 -0.13
N TRP A 365 -16.92 -9.75 0.47
CA TRP A 365 -17.15 -8.53 -0.28
C TRP A 365 -15.81 -7.88 -0.62
N THR A 366 -15.51 -7.77 -1.91
CA THR A 366 -14.23 -7.25 -2.41
C THR A 366 -14.38 -5.79 -2.81
N ASP A 367 -13.89 -4.90 -1.96
CA ASP A 367 -13.72 -3.47 -2.24
C ASP A 367 -12.24 -3.13 -2.49
N VAL A 368 -11.95 -1.87 -2.75
CA VAL A 368 -10.58 -1.36 -2.99
C VAL A 368 -9.65 -1.70 -1.81
N ARG A 369 -10.12 -1.55 -0.57
CA ARG A 369 -9.33 -1.84 0.64
C ARG A 369 -9.04 -3.32 0.78
N ARG A 370 -10.01 -4.15 0.46
CA ARG A 370 -9.86 -5.62 0.49
C ARG A 370 -8.86 -6.09 -0.56
N LYS A 371 -8.93 -5.58 -1.80
CA LYS A 371 -7.94 -5.85 -2.85
C LYS A 371 -6.53 -5.41 -2.40
N GLN A 372 -6.41 -4.22 -1.86
CA GLN A 372 -5.14 -3.71 -1.35
C GLN A 372 -4.55 -4.58 -0.23
N SER A 373 -5.37 -4.97 0.75
CA SER A 373 -4.93 -5.84 1.84
C SER A 373 -4.56 -7.25 1.34
N GLY A 374 -5.38 -7.85 0.47
CA GLY A 374 -5.17 -9.21 -0.04
C GLY A 374 -3.95 -9.32 -0.94
N PHE A 375 -3.80 -8.44 -1.93
CA PHE A 375 -2.61 -8.41 -2.79
C PHE A 375 -1.36 -7.97 -2.02
N GLY A 376 -1.49 -7.06 -1.03
CA GLY A 376 -0.41 -6.69 -0.13
C GLY A 376 0.11 -7.90 0.67
N LYS A 377 -0.78 -8.78 1.12
CA LYS A 377 -0.39 -10.04 1.78
C LYS A 377 0.35 -10.98 0.82
N ILE A 378 -0.11 -11.13 -0.42
CA ILE A 378 0.61 -11.90 -1.45
C ILE A 378 2.01 -11.31 -1.65
N LYS A 379 2.13 -10.00 -1.86
CA LYS A 379 3.42 -9.32 -2.05
C LYS A 379 4.37 -9.55 -0.89
N THR A 380 3.88 -9.43 0.34
CA THR A 380 4.67 -9.71 1.54
C THR A 380 5.16 -11.16 1.59
N LEU A 381 4.31 -12.12 1.23
CA LEU A 381 4.69 -13.54 1.20
C LEU A 381 5.72 -13.83 0.10
N LEU A 382 5.59 -13.22 -1.08
CA LEU A 382 6.56 -13.34 -2.17
C LEU A 382 7.92 -12.76 -1.75
N GLN A 383 7.96 -11.55 -1.24
CA GLN A 383 9.18 -10.89 -0.78
C GLN A 383 9.92 -11.65 0.32
N ARG A 384 9.17 -12.36 1.16
CA ARG A 384 9.74 -13.22 2.22
C ARG A 384 10.07 -14.64 1.76
N GLY A 385 9.86 -14.97 0.49
CA GLY A 385 10.05 -16.32 -0.05
C GLY A 385 9.15 -17.37 0.61
N ARG A 386 7.97 -16.93 1.08
CA ARG A 386 7.01 -17.80 1.80
C ARG A 386 5.81 -18.25 0.97
N LEU A 387 5.65 -17.76 -0.25
CA LEU A 387 4.65 -18.24 -1.21
C LEU A 387 5.39 -18.81 -2.41
N VAL A 388 5.10 -20.07 -2.73
CA VAL A 388 5.63 -20.75 -3.91
C VAL A 388 4.52 -20.83 -4.95
N LEU A 389 4.82 -20.34 -6.15
CA LEU A 389 3.90 -20.30 -7.27
C LEU A 389 4.21 -21.41 -8.28
N PRO A 390 3.20 -22.06 -8.86
CA PRO A 390 3.41 -23.00 -9.96
C PRO A 390 3.81 -22.25 -11.23
N ARG A 391 4.52 -22.93 -12.14
CA ARG A 391 4.76 -22.43 -13.49
C ARG A 391 3.49 -22.51 -14.34
N HIS A 392 2.48 -21.75 -13.96
CA HIS A 392 1.18 -21.71 -14.65
C HIS A 392 1.04 -20.44 -15.48
N PRO A 393 0.95 -20.53 -16.81
CA PRO A 393 1.05 -19.35 -17.70
C PRO A 393 0.03 -18.25 -17.37
N GLU A 394 -1.25 -18.62 -17.19
CA GLU A 394 -2.31 -17.62 -16.95
C GLU A 394 -2.18 -16.95 -15.58
N LEU A 395 -1.87 -17.69 -14.52
CA LEU A 395 -1.63 -17.11 -13.21
C LEU A 395 -0.48 -16.11 -13.23
N LEU A 396 0.67 -16.50 -13.80
CA LEU A 396 1.85 -15.64 -13.85
C LEU A 396 1.62 -14.41 -14.74
N LYS A 397 0.90 -14.58 -15.87
CA LYS A 397 0.51 -13.47 -16.75
C LYS A 397 -0.37 -12.47 -15.99
N GLN A 398 -1.41 -12.94 -15.30
CA GLN A 398 -2.31 -12.04 -14.55
C GLN A 398 -1.59 -11.33 -13.40
N LEU A 399 -0.73 -12.02 -12.64
CA LEU A 399 0.06 -11.38 -11.58
C LEU A 399 1.00 -10.30 -12.13
N ARG A 400 1.67 -10.53 -13.27
CA ARG A 400 2.53 -9.52 -13.93
C ARG A 400 1.74 -8.35 -14.51
N SER A 401 0.48 -8.58 -14.88
CA SER A 401 -0.39 -7.56 -15.46
C SER A 401 -1.13 -6.71 -14.43
N LEU A 402 -1.04 -7.05 -13.13
CA LEU A 402 -1.65 -6.23 -12.09
C LEU A 402 -0.92 -4.89 -11.98
N GLU A 403 -1.68 -3.83 -12.20
CA GLU A 403 -1.22 -2.47 -12.02
C GLU A 403 -1.88 -1.83 -10.79
N PHE A 404 -1.25 -0.83 -10.24
CA PHE A 404 -1.85 -0.03 -9.19
C PHE A 404 -2.02 1.41 -9.65
N GLU A 405 -3.15 1.96 -9.32
CA GLU A 405 -3.52 3.34 -9.58
C GLU A 405 -4.00 3.97 -8.28
N GLN A 406 -3.56 5.17 -7.99
CA GLN A 406 -4.08 5.87 -6.84
C GLN A 406 -5.34 6.64 -7.23
N THR A 407 -6.38 6.45 -6.43
CA THR A 407 -7.62 7.21 -6.58
C THR A 407 -7.44 8.61 -5.99
N PRO A 408 -8.22 9.61 -6.45
CA PRO A 408 -8.18 10.97 -5.91
C PRO A 408 -8.41 11.07 -4.39
N GLY A 409 -9.00 10.04 -3.78
CA GLY A 409 -9.20 9.92 -2.33
C GLY A 409 -8.03 9.29 -1.57
N GLY A 410 -6.87 9.08 -2.21
CA GLY A 410 -5.67 8.51 -1.58
C GLY A 410 -5.68 6.98 -1.42
N SER A 411 -6.72 6.29 -1.88
CA SER A 411 -6.76 4.82 -1.89
C SER A 411 -6.05 4.27 -3.13
N VAL A 412 -5.41 3.12 -2.99
CA VAL A 412 -4.73 2.42 -4.09
C VAL A 412 -5.71 1.44 -4.73
N LYS A 413 -6.07 1.67 -5.99
CA LYS A 413 -6.83 0.71 -6.80
C LYS A 413 -5.85 -0.28 -7.45
N ILE A 414 -6.07 -1.56 -7.25
CA ILE A 414 -5.28 -2.63 -7.87
C ILE A 414 -6.19 -3.37 -8.84
N SER A 415 -5.80 -3.46 -10.10
CA SER A 415 -6.55 -4.13 -11.15
C SER A 415 -5.65 -4.47 -12.33
N VAL A 416 -6.06 -5.43 -13.14
CA VAL A 416 -5.49 -5.62 -14.47
C VAL A 416 -6.13 -4.61 -15.42
N PRO A 417 -5.36 -3.84 -16.20
CA PRO A 417 -5.92 -2.95 -17.22
C PRO A 417 -6.69 -3.73 -18.27
N GLU A 418 -7.79 -3.17 -18.80
CA GLU A 418 -8.62 -3.83 -19.83
C GLU A 418 -7.80 -4.29 -21.06
N ARG A 419 -6.74 -3.54 -21.42
CA ARG A 419 -5.82 -3.91 -22.52
C ARG A 419 -5.00 -5.17 -22.25
N ALA A 420 -4.81 -5.55 -20.97
CA ALA A 420 -3.98 -6.69 -20.58
C ALA A 420 -4.81 -7.97 -20.28
N GLY A 421 -6.13 -7.85 -20.19
CA GLY A 421 -7.05 -8.97 -20.00
C GLY A 421 -7.79 -8.95 -18.68
N HIS A 422 -7.94 -10.12 -18.06
CA HIS A 422 -8.73 -10.35 -16.85
C HIS A 422 -7.84 -10.63 -15.64
N ASP A 423 -8.38 -10.50 -14.41
CA ASP A 423 -7.70 -10.78 -13.14
C ASP A 423 -8.29 -11.97 -12.35
N ASP A 424 -9.20 -12.74 -12.97
CA ASP A 424 -10.02 -13.78 -12.32
C ASP A 424 -9.20 -14.80 -11.51
N VAL A 425 -8.09 -15.31 -12.09
CA VAL A 425 -7.22 -16.32 -11.43
C VAL A 425 -6.39 -15.66 -10.31
N ALA A 426 -5.93 -14.44 -10.53
CA ALA A 426 -5.21 -13.68 -9.52
C ALA A 426 -6.14 -13.29 -8.35
N MET A 427 -7.41 -12.99 -8.65
CA MET A 427 -8.45 -12.74 -7.65
C MET A 427 -8.74 -13.99 -6.83
N ALA A 428 -8.91 -15.15 -7.46
CA ALA A 428 -9.10 -16.42 -6.75
C ALA A 428 -7.90 -16.73 -5.83
N LEU A 429 -6.66 -16.51 -6.27
CA LEU A 429 -5.47 -16.61 -5.42
C LEU A 429 -5.53 -15.62 -4.23
N MET A 430 -5.89 -14.38 -4.48
CA MET A 430 -6.01 -13.34 -3.46
C MET A 430 -7.07 -13.71 -2.41
N GLN A 431 -8.22 -14.26 -2.83
CA GLN A 431 -9.25 -14.74 -1.93
C GLN A 431 -8.74 -15.90 -1.05
N ALA A 432 -8.05 -16.90 -1.64
CA ALA A 432 -7.46 -18.01 -0.90
C ALA A 432 -6.44 -17.53 0.14
N VAL A 433 -5.50 -16.67 -0.25
CA VAL A 433 -4.46 -16.09 0.63
C VAL A 433 -5.06 -15.24 1.74
N SER A 434 -6.19 -14.57 1.49
CA SER A 434 -6.88 -13.77 2.50
C SER A 434 -7.38 -14.59 3.69
N CYS A 435 -7.61 -15.89 3.52
CA CYS A 435 -7.98 -16.82 4.59
C CYS A 435 -6.80 -17.23 5.47
N LEU A 436 -5.54 -16.95 5.07
CA LEU A 436 -4.37 -17.28 5.86
C LEU A 436 -4.22 -16.28 6.99
N SER A 437 -4.02 -16.75 8.22
CA SER A 437 -3.69 -15.89 9.35
C SER A 437 -2.17 -15.80 9.56
N PRO A 438 -1.67 -14.73 10.25
CA PRO A 438 -0.26 -14.63 10.62
C PRO A 438 0.23 -15.78 11.51
N TRP A 439 -0.69 -16.46 12.20
CA TRP A 439 -0.45 -17.53 13.16
C TRP A 439 -0.69 -18.95 12.57
N GLY A 440 -0.63 -19.07 11.28
CA GLY A 440 -1.09 -20.24 10.56
C GLY A 440 -2.49 -19.99 10.00
N MET A 441 -2.98 -20.86 9.16
CA MET A 441 -4.33 -20.70 8.63
C MET A 441 -5.28 -20.60 9.82
N GLY A 442 -6.01 -19.51 10.00
CA GLY A 442 -7.00 -19.29 11.07
C GLY A 442 -8.15 -20.32 11.10
N LEU A 443 -7.86 -21.47 10.58
CA LEU A 443 -8.66 -22.67 10.62
C LEU A 443 -8.56 -23.25 12.03
N PRO A 444 -9.66 -23.66 12.64
CA PRO A 444 -9.58 -24.50 13.82
C PRO A 444 -8.59 -25.64 13.51
N ALA A 445 -7.70 -25.93 14.46
CA ALA A 445 -6.79 -27.06 14.33
C ALA A 445 -7.60 -28.26 13.82
N PRO A 446 -7.13 -28.97 12.77
CA PRO A 446 -7.89 -30.09 12.25
C PRO A 446 -8.20 -31.00 13.43
N VAL A 447 -9.49 -31.25 13.69
CA VAL A 447 -9.89 -32.34 14.55
C VAL A 447 -9.52 -33.58 13.75
N LEU A 448 -8.31 -34.04 13.98
CA LEU A 448 -7.79 -35.23 13.34
C LEU A 448 -8.66 -36.39 13.85
N GLY A 449 -9.38 -37.03 12.96
CA GLY A 449 -9.89 -38.37 13.19
C GLY A 449 -8.76 -39.31 13.59
N PRO A 450 -9.03 -40.51 14.15
CA PRO A 450 -7.97 -41.43 14.52
C PRO A 450 -7.04 -41.65 13.31
N ALA A 451 -5.76 -41.51 13.55
CA ALA A 451 -4.72 -41.70 12.53
C ALA A 451 -4.87 -43.11 11.92
N PRO A 452 -4.69 -43.26 10.59
CA PRO A 452 -4.58 -44.58 10.00
C PRO A 452 -3.50 -45.38 10.75
N ALA A 453 -3.82 -46.61 11.13
CA ALA A 453 -2.89 -47.45 11.85
C ALA A 453 -1.63 -47.70 10.98
N GLY A 454 -0.44 -47.36 11.50
CA GLY A 454 0.85 -47.67 10.87
C GLY A 454 1.70 -46.46 10.41
N LEU A 455 1.26 -45.25 10.60
CA LEU A 455 2.10 -44.07 10.29
C LEU A 455 2.57 -43.38 11.58
N GLU A 456 3.85 -43.17 11.71
CA GLU A 456 4.42 -42.32 12.76
C GLU A 456 4.23 -40.82 12.39
N TYR A 457 3.77 -40.05 13.34
CA TYR A 457 3.54 -38.60 13.19
C TYR A 457 4.36 -37.83 14.19
N VAL A 458 4.93 -36.72 13.73
CA VAL A 458 5.50 -35.70 14.61
C VAL A 458 4.44 -34.61 14.83
N VAL A 459 4.18 -34.30 16.09
CA VAL A 459 3.32 -33.18 16.45
C VAL A 459 4.19 -31.94 16.51
N THR A 460 3.94 -30.96 15.61
CA THR A 460 4.63 -29.68 15.62
C THR A 460 4.20 -28.85 16.84
N GLY A 461 4.98 -27.85 17.24
CA GLY A 461 4.64 -26.94 18.34
C GLY A 461 3.32 -26.17 18.17
N SER A 462 2.74 -26.20 16.96
CA SER A 462 1.40 -25.68 16.63
C SER A 462 0.29 -26.74 16.69
N GLY A 463 0.58 -27.96 17.12
CA GLY A 463 -0.39 -29.05 17.25
C GLY A 463 -0.75 -29.75 15.92
N VAL A 464 -0.03 -29.46 14.83
CA VAL A 464 -0.23 -30.12 13.54
C VAL A 464 0.54 -31.44 13.52
N ARG A 465 -0.13 -32.56 13.21
CA ARG A 465 0.53 -33.87 13.02
C ARG A 465 1.06 -33.95 11.59
N VAL A 466 2.36 -34.18 11.43
CA VAL A 466 3.02 -34.42 10.14
C VAL A 466 3.52 -35.87 10.12
N PRO A 467 3.18 -36.68 9.10
CA PRO A 467 3.71 -38.04 8.98
C PRO A 467 5.22 -38.01 8.84
N VAL A 468 5.95 -38.82 9.62
CA VAL A 468 7.44 -38.86 9.61
C VAL A 468 7.98 -39.37 8.27
N GLU A 469 7.23 -40.17 7.54
CA GLU A 469 7.62 -40.73 6.24
C GLU A 469 6.80 -40.24 5.05
N ALA A 470 5.98 -39.23 5.21
CA ALA A 470 5.34 -38.59 4.06
C ALA A 470 6.42 -37.87 3.25
N ARG A 471 7.14 -38.62 2.42
CA ARG A 471 7.63 -37.99 1.20
C ARG A 471 6.43 -37.28 0.62
N PRO A 472 6.54 -35.99 0.27
CA PRO A 472 5.47 -35.29 -0.44
C PRO A 472 5.26 -36.04 -1.75
N VAL A 473 4.33 -36.97 -1.73
CA VAL A 473 4.12 -37.97 -2.79
C VAL A 473 3.77 -37.29 -4.10
N ALA A 474 3.27 -36.07 -4.00
CA ALA A 474 2.71 -35.36 -5.14
C ALA A 474 3.41 -34.05 -5.52
N TRP A 475 4.03 -33.38 -4.58
CA TRP A 475 4.63 -32.05 -4.81
C TRP A 475 6.10 -32.06 -4.43
N HIS A 476 6.97 -32.36 -5.40
CA HIS A 476 8.42 -32.33 -5.20
C HIS A 476 8.92 -30.87 -5.10
N LEU A 477 8.70 -30.22 -3.96
CA LEU A 477 9.27 -28.91 -3.65
C LEU A 477 10.80 -28.99 -3.37
N THR A 478 11.38 -30.19 -3.47
CA THR A 478 12.80 -30.44 -3.24
C THR A 478 13.74 -29.73 -4.24
N SER A 479 13.21 -29.22 -5.36
CA SER A 479 13.97 -28.43 -6.33
C SER A 479 13.96 -26.94 -6.10
N TYR A 480 13.20 -26.44 -5.12
CA TYR A 480 13.22 -25.02 -4.76
C TYR A 480 14.51 -24.70 -4.02
N ARG A 481 15.57 -24.34 -4.77
CA ARG A 481 16.73 -23.65 -4.21
C ARG A 481 16.39 -22.18 -4.09
N ARG A 482 16.56 -21.63 -2.89
CA ARG A 482 16.61 -20.16 -2.71
C ARG A 482 17.61 -19.63 -3.75
N PRO A 483 17.28 -18.57 -4.50
CA PRO A 483 18.28 -17.88 -5.31
C PRO A 483 19.43 -17.49 -4.38
N SER A 484 20.65 -17.93 -4.69
CA SER A 484 21.86 -17.55 -4.00
C SER A 484 22.20 -16.12 -4.37
N GLY A 485 21.71 -15.17 -3.60
CA GLY A 485 21.92 -13.76 -3.84
C GLY A 485 21.71 -12.95 -2.58
N HIS A 486 22.64 -13.01 -1.70
CA HIS A 486 23.22 -12.07 -0.76
C HIS A 486 23.76 -12.81 0.47
N GLU A 487 24.89 -13.47 0.30
CA GLU A 487 25.86 -13.54 1.38
C GLU A 487 26.48 -12.14 1.52
N GLY A 488 25.79 -11.25 2.20
CA GLY A 488 26.35 -10.06 2.78
C GLY A 488 26.91 -10.46 4.12
N SER A 489 28.24 -10.59 4.17
CA SER A 489 29.04 -10.73 5.38
C SER A 489 28.52 -9.85 6.51
N ALA A 490 27.95 -10.44 7.54
CA ALA A 490 27.89 -9.89 8.87
C ALA A 490 28.71 -10.83 9.77
N GLU A 491 30.02 -10.65 9.69
CA GLU A 491 30.91 -11.01 10.81
C GLU A 491 30.78 -9.95 11.89
N ALA A 492 30.60 -10.46 13.08
CA ALA A 492 31.06 -9.97 14.39
C ALA A 492 30.37 -8.73 14.97
N ALA A 493 29.73 -8.88 16.04
CA ALA A 493 30.19 -8.59 17.40
C ALA A 493 29.01 -8.26 18.31
N TRP A 494 28.88 -9.11 19.31
CA TRP A 494 28.24 -8.91 20.64
C TRP A 494 26.77 -8.55 20.74
#